data_49bbc7a3a2a24f14f17a95cf93ab075f
#
_entry.id   49bbc7a3a2a24f14f17a95cf93ab075f
#
_cell.length_a   1.000
_cell.length_b   1.000
_cell.length_c   1.000
_cell.angle_alpha   90.00
_cell.angle_beta   90.00
_cell.angle_gamma   90.00
#
_symmetry.space_group_name_H-M   'P 1'
#
loop_
_entity.id
_entity.type
_entity.pdbx_description
1 polymer ?
#
loop_
_entity_poly.entity_id
_entity_poly.type
_entity_poly.pdbx_seq_one_letter_code
_entity_poly.pdbx_strand_id
1 'polypeptide(L)'
;LAGRAISFVWAETATNPLWKIVDIARVARLAKRYASRLIVDSTVSTPLAVQPLALGADIVLHSATKYLNGHGDLTAGFLVCKENDYWWQQILNFRTSAGLILQPMEAWLLVRGMRTLALRYGKASANAQQLANWMLTQSAIAEVFYPGIAANESADLARVQMNNLYGAMLSFRVKNGAVAARILPKLTKLFRNSTSLGSTESLIEYRKDTEGEESSCPDDLLRLSVGIENGLDLINDLAQAFDALQKLKI
;
A
#
# COMPACT_ATOMS: atom_id res chain seq x y z
N LEU A 1 -10.01 -26.81 4.50
CA LEU A 1 -10.58 -26.20 5.74
C LEU A 1 -11.90 -26.85 6.18
N ALA A 2 -12.18 -28.05 5.68
CA ALA A 2 -13.38 -28.79 6.04
C ALA A 2 -13.35 -29.12 7.54
N GLY A 3 -14.32 -28.64 8.31
CA GLY A 3 -14.60 -29.05 9.68
C GLY A 3 -14.22 -28.11 10.81
N ARG A 4 -13.63 -26.92 10.52
CA ARG A 4 -13.38 -25.91 11.55
C ARG A 4 -14.20 -24.64 11.28
N ALA A 5 -14.88 -24.12 12.29
CA ALA A 5 -15.53 -22.82 12.21
C ALA A 5 -14.46 -21.73 12.13
N ILE A 6 -14.51 -20.89 11.10
CA ILE A 6 -13.64 -19.73 10.93
C ILE A 6 -14.44 -18.51 11.34
N SER A 7 -14.02 -17.82 12.40
CA SER A 7 -14.73 -16.64 12.90
C SER A 7 -14.48 -15.40 12.05
N PHE A 8 -13.26 -15.26 11.51
CA PHE A 8 -12.83 -14.09 10.75
C PHE A 8 -12.03 -14.49 9.51
N VAL A 9 -12.26 -13.75 8.44
CA VAL A 9 -11.42 -13.72 7.24
C VAL A 9 -10.76 -12.36 7.19
N TRP A 10 -9.44 -12.34 7.12
CA TRP A 10 -8.67 -11.11 6.96
C TRP A 10 -8.18 -11.00 5.52
N ALA A 11 -8.45 -9.87 4.88
CA ALA A 11 -7.99 -9.58 3.53
C ALA A 11 -7.27 -8.22 3.50
N GLU A 12 -6.21 -8.12 2.72
CA GLU A 12 -5.50 -6.87 2.44
C GLU A 12 -5.66 -6.54 0.96
N THR A 13 -5.92 -5.27 0.65
CA THR A 13 -6.04 -4.78 -0.73
C THR A 13 -5.47 -3.36 -0.87
N ALA A 14 -4.54 -3.12 -1.79
CA ALA A 14 -3.72 -4.07 -2.54
C ALA A 14 -2.68 -4.74 -1.64
N THR A 15 -2.33 -6.01 -1.91
CA THR A 15 -1.38 -6.77 -1.07
C THR A 15 0.06 -6.28 -1.23
N ASN A 16 0.75 -6.08 -0.12
CA ASN A 16 2.16 -5.69 -0.11
C ASN A 16 3.07 -6.95 -0.15
N PRO A 17 4.14 -7.01 -0.95
CA PRO A 17 4.68 -5.94 -1.79
C PRO A 17 4.33 -6.05 -3.29
N LEU A 18 3.49 -6.98 -3.72
CA LEU A 18 3.23 -7.25 -5.15
C LEU A 18 1.95 -6.61 -5.68
N TRP A 19 1.21 -5.91 -4.84
CA TRP A 19 0.03 -5.08 -5.17
C TRP A 19 -1.08 -5.82 -5.91
N LYS A 20 -1.30 -7.09 -5.55
CA LYS A 20 -2.42 -7.87 -6.06
C LYS A 20 -3.73 -7.36 -5.45
N ILE A 21 -4.77 -7.35 -6.26
CA ILE A 21 -6.09 -6.89 -5.84
C ILE A 21 -6.94 -8.09 -5.45
N VAL A 22 -7.47 -8.06 -4.23
CA VAL A 22 -8.41 -9.06 -3.73
C VAL A 22 -9.83 -8.64 -4.12
N ASP A 23 -10.60 -9.54 -4.72
CA ASP A 23 -12.03 -9.35 -4.98
C ASP A 23 -12.80 -9.38 -3.65
N ILE A 24 -12.98 -8.20 -3.06
CA ILE A 24 -13.64 -8.04 -1.76
C ILE A 24 -15.07 -8.56 -1.81
N ALA A 25 -15.82 -8.27 -2.86
CA ALA A 25 -17.21 -8.70 -2.97
C ALA A 25 -17.34 -10.22 -3.03
N ARG A 26 -16.42 -10.90 -3.72
CA ARG A 26 -16.36 -12.36 -3.77
C ARG A 26 -16.00 -12.95 -2.40
N VAL A 27 -14.99 -12.40 -1.74
CA VAL A 27 -14.58 -12.85 -0.40
C VAL A 27 -15.70 -12.62 0.62
N ALA A 28 -16.40 -11.48 0.57
CA ALA A 28 -17.53 -11.18 1.43
C ALA A 28 -18.67 -12.20 1.29
N ARG A 29 -19.02 -12.58 0.03
CA ARG A 29 -20.01 -13.62 -0.21
C ARG A 29 -19.58 -14.98 0.36
N LEU A 30 -18.30 -15.33 0.24
CA LEU A 30 -17.76 -16.57 0.81
C LEU A 30 -17.77 -16.53 2.35
N ALA A 31 -17.30 -15.44 2.95
CA ALA A 31 -17.30 -15.26 4.40
C ALA A 31 -18.73 -15.42 4.96
N LYS A 32 -19.70 -14.74 4.36
CA LYS A 32 -21.11 -14.85 4.76
C LYS A 32 -21.65 -16.28 4.67
N ARG A 33 -21.29 -17.03 3.62
CA ARG A 33 -21.71 -18.44 3.44
C ARG A 33 -21.22 -19.35 4.58
N TYR A 34 -20.08 -19.02 5.17
CA TYR A 34 -19.48 -19.78 6.27
C TYR A 34 -19.68 -19.12 7.64
N ALA A 35 -20.63 -18.19 7.75
CA ALA A 35 -20.90 -17.42 8.96
C ALA A 35 -19.64 -16.74 9.55
N SER A 36 -18.67 -16.43 8.70
CA SER A 36 -17.45 -15.72 9.06
C SER A 36 -17.61 -14.22 8.81
N ARG A 37 -16.88 -13.40 9.55
CA ARG A 37 -16.80 -11.95 9.30
C ARG A 37 -15.61 -11.62 8.43
N LEU A 38 -15.78 -10.65 7.53
CA LEU A 38 -14.71 -10.15 6.69
C LEU A 38 -14.17 -8.84 7.25
N ILE A 39 -12.88 -8.86 7.58
CA ILE A 39 -12.08 -7.67 7.93
C ILE A 39 -11.18 -7.35 6.73
N VAL A 40 -11.19 -6.10 6.29
CA VAL A 40 -10.36 -5.66 5.16
C VAL A 40 -9.39 -4.58 5.64
N ASP A 41 -8.08 -4.87 5.52
CA ASP A 41 -7.07 -3.82 5.59
C ASP A 41 -7.03 -3.05 4.27
N SER A 42 -7.48 -1.80 4.32
CA SER A 42 -7.55 -0.88 3.17
C SER A 42 -6.58 0.29 3.31
N THR A 43 -5.49 0.07 4.05
CA THR A 43 -4.50 1.12 4.36
C THR A 43 -3.95 1.78 3.10
N VAL A 44 -3.52 0.98 2.11
CA VAL A 44 -2.89 1.51 0.88
C VAL A 44 -3.90 2.05 -0.12
N SER A 45 -5.13 1.52 -0.10
CA SER A 45 -6.18 1.96 -1.02
C SER A 45 -6.90 3.21 -0.54
N THR A 46 -6.93 3.47 0.76
CA THR A 46 -7.71 4.54 1.40
C THR A 46 -9.21 4.49 1.05
N PRO A 47 -10.10 5.18 1.74
CA PRO A 47 -11.52 5.21 1.37
C PRO A 47 -11.80 5.94 0.04
N LEU A 48 -10.80 6.59 -0.56
CA LEU A 48 -10.92 7.27 -1.85
C LEU A 48 -10.92 6.28 -3.02
N ALA A 49 -10.05 5.27 -2.97
CA ALA A 49 -9.95 4.27 -4.04
C ALA A 49 -10.90 3.09 -3.79
N VAL A 50 -10.99 2.57 -2.55
CA VAL A 50 -11.80 1.38 -2.24
C VAL A 50 -12.67 1.65 -1.02
N GLN A 51 -13.93 1.25 -1.10
CA GLN A 51 -14.89 1.30 0.01
C GLN A 51 -15.34 -0.11 0.40
N PRO A 52 -14.57 -0.84 1.21
CA PRO A 52 -14.82 -2.25 1.48
C PRO A 52 -16.16 -2.54 2.14
N LEU A 53 -16.69 -1.65 2.98
CA LEU A 53 -18.01 -1.81 3.60
C LEU A 53 -19.14 -1.87 2.55
N ALA A 54 -19.04 -1.05 1.50
CA ALA A 54 -19.99 -1.07 0.38
C ALA A 54 -19.89 -2.36 -0.44
N LEU A 55 -18.70 -3.00 -0.46
CA LEU A 55 -18.43 -4.27 -1.12
C LEU A 55 -18.76 -5.50 -0.26
N GLY A 56 -19.23 -5.29 0.97
CA GLY A 56 -19.73 -6.35 1.83
C GLY A 56 -18.81 -6.74 2.98
N ALA A 57 -17.70 -6.04 3.21
CA ALA A 57 -16.89 -6.20 4.42
C ALA A 57 -17.69 -5.81 5.68
N ASP A 58 -17.39 -6.44 6.80
CA ASP A 58 -17.99 -6.12 8.11
C ASP A 58 -17.20 -5.04 8.84
N ILE A 59 -15.88 -5.10 8.73
CA ILE A 59 -14.94 -4.17 9.36
C ILE A 59 -13.87 -3.76 8.35
N VAL A 60 -13.49 -2.49 8.36
CA VAL A 60 -12.35 -1.96 7.61
C VAL A 60 -11.31 -1.46 8.59
N LEU A 61 -10.06 -1.80 8.34
CA LEU A 61 -8.91 -1.31 9.06
C LEU A 61 -8.10 -0.36 8.18
N HIS A 62 -7.58 0.70 8.79
CA HIS A 62 -6.54 1.54 8.22
C HIS A 62 -5.42 1.74 9.24
N SER A 63 -4.17 1.53 8.83
CA SER A 63 -3.06 2.18 9.52
C SER A 63 -3.13 3.68 9.23
N ALA A 64 -3.70 4.45 10.16
CA ALA A 64 -3.84 5.88 10.00
C ALA A 64 -2.49 6.61 10.00
N THR A 65 -1.43 5.95 10.49
CA THR A 65 -0.01 6.34 10.35
C THR A 65 0.37 6.64 8.90
N LYS A 66 -0.27 5.97 7.93
CA LYS A 66 0.04 6.01 6.51
C LYS A 66 -0.71 7.15 5.82
N TYR A 67 -1.39 6.90 4.73
CA TYR A 67 -2.06 7.91 3.89
C TYR A 67 -3.07 8.79 4.61
N LEU A 68 -3.83 8.26 5.60
CA LEU A 68 -4.83 9.05 6.30
C LEU A 68 -4.21 10.28 6.96
N ASN A 69 -3.12 10.08 7.71
CA ASN A 69 -2.31 11.17 8.23
C ASN A 69 -1.43 11.79 7.13
N GLY A 70 -0.57 10.98 6.50
CA GLY A 70 0.24 11.31 5.34
C GLY A 70 1.45 12.21 5.60
N HIS A 71 1.81 12.47 6.84
CA HIS A 71 2.91 13.37 7.21
C HIS A 71 4.03 12.70 7.99
N GLY A 72 3.91 11.40 8.33
CA GLY A 72 4.95 10.63 9.01
C GLY A 72 5.21 11.06 10.46
N ASP A 73 4.29 11.76 11.10
CA ASP A 73 4.46 12.42 12.40
C ASP A 73 3.55 11.84 13.50
N LEU A 74 2.82 10.75 13.23
CA LEU A 74 2.03 10.03 14.22
C LEU A 74 1.92 8.54 13.92
N THR A 75 1.58 7.77 14.96
CA THR A 75 1.21 6.35 14.85
C THR A 75 -0.22 6.17 15.34
N ALA A 76 -1.10 5.68 14.47
CA ALA A 76 -2.51 5.46 14.79
C ALA A 76 -3.11 4.30 13.99
N GLY A 77 -4.07 3.60 14.61
CA GLY A 77 -4.97 2.67 13.94
C GLY A 77 -6.37 3.27 13.82
N PHE A 78 -7.08 2.92 12.76
CA PHE A 78 -8.45 3.34 12.52
C PHE A 78 -9.31 2.15 12.10
N LEU A 79 -10.40 1.91 12.82
CA LEU A 79 -11.37 0.88 12.49
C LEU A 79 -12.73 1.50 12.18
N VAL A 80 -13.40 0.97 11.18
CA VAL A 80 -14.77 1.33 10.80
C VAL A 80 -15.58 0.05 10.67
N CYS A 81 -16.74 -0.02 11.31
CA CYS A 81 -17.66 -1.12 11.19
C CYS A 81 -18.86 -0.76 10.31
N LYS A 82 -19.48 -1.79 9.73
CA LYS A 82 -20.74 -1.67 9.03
C LYS A 82 -21.91 -1.55 10.00
N GLU A 83 -21.89 -2.33 11.05
CA GLU A 83 -22.97 -2.44 12.03
C GLU A 83 -22.41 -2.33 13.44
N ASN A 84 -23.16 -1.64 14.33
CA ASN A 84 -22.85 -1.52 15.75
C ASN A 84 -23.44 -2.73 16.50
N ASP A 85 -22.85 -3.90 16.26
CA ASP A 85 -23.29 -5.18 16.82
C ASP A 85 -22.47 -5.61 18.05
N TYR A 86 -22.75 -6.82 18.53
CA TYR A 86 -22.03 -7.40 19.68
C TYR A 86 -20.51 -7.42 19.46
N TRP A 87 -20.02 -7.80 18.29
CA TRP A 87 -18.57 -7.86 18.02
C TRP A 87 -17.92 -6.49 18.05
N TRP A 88 -18.61 -5.50 17.49
CA TRP A 88 -18.10 -4.12 17.57
C TRP A 88 -18.04 -3.63 19.00
N GLN A 89 -19.03 -3.95 19.84
CA GLN A 89 -19.00 -3.62 21.25
C GLN A 89 -17.84 -4.29 21.98
N GLN A 90 -17.49 -5.55 21.64
CA GLN A 90 -16.30 -6.21 22.20
C GLN A 90 -15.00 -5.47 21.82
N ILE A 91 -14.88 -4.99 20.57
CA ILE A 91 -13.73 -4.19 20.13
C ILE A 91 -13.64 -2.89 20.93
N LEU A 92 -14.74 -2.17 21.11
CA LEU A 92 -14.79 -0.93 21.89
C LEU A 92 -14.42 -1.16 23.36
N ASN A 93 -14.95 -2.20 23.97
CA ASN A 93 -14.64 -2.59 25.35
C ASN A 93 -13.16 -2.96 25.49
N PHE A 94 -12.62 -3.74 24.57
CA PHE A 94 -11.19 -4.09 24.57
C PHE A 94 -10.32 -2.84 24.42
N ARG A 95 -10.65 -1.94 23.48
CA ARG A 95 -9.93 -0.66 23.30
C ARG A 95 -9.84 0.13 24.59
N THR A 96 -10.97 0.24 25.30
CA THR A 96 -11.04 0.98 26.57
C THR A 96 -10.25 0.29 27.67
N SER A 97 -10.45 -1.02 27.85
CA SER A 97 -9.80 -1.79 28.93
C SER A 97 -8.30 -1.92 28.73
N ALA A 98 -7.83 -2.02 27.48
CA ALA A 98 -6.40 -2.10 27.14
C ALA A 98 -5.73 -0.72 27.02
N GLY A 99 -6.47 0.39 27.20
CA GLY A 99 -5.92 1.74 27.10
C GLY A 99 -5.47 2.15 25.70
N LEU A 100 -5.99 1.50 24.64
CA LEU A 100 -5.63 1.78 23.24
C LEU A 100 -6.36 3.03 22.73
N ILE A 101 -6.07 4.16 23.34
CA ILE A 101 -6.73 5.44 23.06
C ILE A 101 -5.70 6.40 22.48
N LEU A 102 -6.04 6.97 21.32
CA LEU A 102 -5.22 7.98 20.68
C LEU A 102 -5.17 9.25 21.54
N GLN A 103 -3.98 9.80 21.73
CA GLN A 103 -3.78 11.03 22.47
C GLN A 103 -4.40 12.23 21.73
N PRO A 104 -4.77 13.31 22.43
CA PRO A 104 -5.41 14.48 21.80
C PRO A 104 -4.58 15.13 20.69
N MET A 105 -3.25 15.19 20.85
CA MET A 105 -2.37 15.80 19.85
C MET A 105 -2.36 14.94 18.56
N GLU A 106 -2.18 13.62 18.68
CA GLU A 106 -2.20 12.71 17.52
C GLU A 106 -3.58 12.69 16.84
N ALA A 107 -4.66 12.78 17.64
CA ALA A 107 -6.01 12.88 17.10
C ALA A 107 -6.19 14.17 16.28
N TRP A 108 -5.68 15.29 16.78
CA TRP A 108 -5.71 16.58 16.08
C TRP A 108 -4.88 16.55 14.79
N LEU A 109 -3.65 16.01 14.84
CA LEU A 109 -2.78 15.84 13.66
C LEU A 109 -3.45 14.95 12.61
N LEU A 110 -4.07 13.84 13.03
CA LEU A 110 -4.79 12.94 12.12
C LEU A 110 -5.95 13.68 11.42
N VAL A 111 -6.79 14.38 12.16
CA VAL A 111 -7.91 15.16 11.59
C VAL A 111 -7.38 16.21 10.62
N ARG A 112 -6.28 16.88 10.96
CA ARG A 112 -5.62 17.86 10.09
C ARG A 112 -5.09 17.21 8.81
N GLY A 113 -4.40 16.07 8.91
CA GLY A 113 -3.88 15.31 7.78
C GLY A 113 -5.00 14.83 6.85
N MET A 114 -6.10 14.32 7.39
CA MET A 114 -7.24 13.85 6.60
C MET A 114 -7.89 14.94 5.74
N ARG A 115 -7.82 16.21 6.11
CA ARG A 115 -8.37 17.32 5.33
C ARG A 115 -7.73 17.49 3.95
N THR A 116 -6.49 17.03 3.78
CA THR A 116 -5.77 17.08 2.50
C THR A 116 -5.62 15.71 1.85
N LEU A 117 -6.24 14.66 2.40
CA LEU A 117 -6.09 13.30 1.91
C LEU A 117 -6.38 13.17 0.41
N ALA A 118 -7.48 13.74 -0.07
CA ALA A 118 -7.87 13.64 -1.47
C ALA A 118 -6.84 14.27 -2.42
N LEU A 119 -6.30 15.44 -2.05
CA LEU A 119 -5.28 16.13 -2.84
C LEU A 119 -3.97 15.32 -2.87
N ARG A 120 -3.50 14.87 -1.70
CA ARG A 120 -2.25 14.12 -1.58
C ARG A 120 -2.33 12.77 -2.28
N TYR A 121 -3.37 12.00 -1.98
CA TYR A 121 -3.53 10.67 -2.55
C TYR A 121 -3.75 10.71 -4.06
N GLY A 122 -4.54 11.67 -4.56
CA GLY A 122 -4.73 11.88 -6.00
C GLY A 122 -3.43 12.23 -6.72
N LYS A 123 -2.66 13.17 -6.18
CA LYS A 123 -1.36 13.57 -6.75
C LYS A 123 -0.35 12.41 -6.71
N ALA A 124 -0.22 11.73 -5.59
CA ALA A 124 0.69 10.60 -5.43
C ALA A 124 0.32 9.43 -6.37
N SER A 125 -0.98 9.12 -6.53
CA SER A 125 -1.46 8.10 -7.46
C SER A 125 -1.15 8.47 -8.92
N ALA A 126 -1.33 9.73 -9.31
CA ALA A 126 -0.99 10.21 -10.65
C ALA A 126 0.53 10.09 -10.93
N ASN A 127 1.36 10.45 -9.95
CA ASN A 127 2.80 10.28 -10.02
C ASN A 127 3.19 8.79 -10.16
N ALA A 128 2.57 7.90 -9.36
CA ALA A 128 2.83 6.46 -9.41
C ALA A 128 2.46 5.87 -10.78
N GLN A 129 1.33 6.27 -11.36
CA GLN A 129 0.92 5.84 -12.70
C GLN A 129 1.93 6.30 -13.76
N GLN A 130 2.39 7.55 -13.67
CA GLN A 130 3.39 8.10 -14.59
C GLN A 130 4.72 7.34 -14.47
N LEU A 131 5.18 7.08 -13.25
CA LEU A 131 6.37 6.28 -12.98
C LEU A 131 6.24 4.85 -13.50
N ALA A 132 5.12 4.17 -13.24
CA ALA A 132 4.88 2.81 -13.70
C ALA A 132 4.95 2.73 -15.23
N ASN A 133 4.31 3.67 -15.94
CA ASN A 133 4.35 3.72 -17.40
C ASN A 133 5.78 3.95 -17.93
N TRP A 134 6.54 4.85 -17.31
CA TRP A 134 7.94 5.07 -17.66
C TRP A 134 8.80 3.83 -17.41
N MET A 135 8.62 3.16 -16.28
CA MET A 135 9.36 1.95 -15.91
C MET A 135 9.18 0.81 -16.92
N LEU A 136 8.00 0.66 -17.52
CA LEU A 136 7.73 -0.34 -18.55
C LEU A 136 8.58 -0.14 -19.81
N THR A 137 9.13 1.05 -20.03
CA THR A 137 10.02 1.36 -21.17
C THR A 137 11.51 1.18 -20.86
N GLN A 138 11.87 0.88 -19.59
CA GLN A 138 13.27 0.83 -19.17
C GLN A 138 13.88 -0.56 -19.36
N SER A 139 14.99 -0.64 -20.08
CA SER A 139 15.67 -1.91 -20.33
C SER A 139 16.28 -2.57 -19.09
N ALA A 140 16.61 -1.79 -18.06
CA ALA A 140 17.16 -2.25 -16.79
C ALA A 140 16.12 -2.89 -15.85
N ILE A 141 14.82 -2.68 -16.12
CA ILE A 141 13.72 -3.21 -15.31
C ILE A 141 13.26 -4.55 -15.90
N ALA A 142 13.11 -5.55 -15.05
CA ALA A 142 12.66 -6.88 -15.43
C ALA A 142 11.13 -6.98 -15.36
N GLU A 143 10.51 -6.40 -14.34
CA GLU A 143 9.07 -6.50 -14.08
C GLU A 143 8.60 -5.31 -13.25
N VAL A 144 7.37 -4.87 -13.48
CA VAL A 144 6.70 -3.80 -12.71
C VAL A 144 5.41 -4.32 -12.12
N PHE A 145 5.19 -4.10 -10.83
CA PHE A 145 3.98 -4.46 -10.10
C PHE A 145 3.24 -3.19 -9.71
N TYR A 146 2.12 -2.94 -10.35
CA TYR A 146 1.25 -1.81 -10.06
C TYR A 146 -0.18 -2.10 -10.54
N PRO A 147 -1.22 -1.83 -9.76
CA PRO A 147 -2.59 -2.18 -10.15
C PRO A 147 -3.08 -1.46 -11.41
N GLY A 148 -2.52 -0.29 -11.70
CA GLY A 148 -2.93 0.56 -12.83
C GLY A 148 -2.26 0.25 -14.17
N ILE A 149 -1.48 -0.85 -14.31
CA ILE A 149 -0.90 -1.25 -15.59
C ILE A 149 -1.64 -2.46 -16.18
N ALA A 150 -1.78 -2.49 -17.51
CA ALA A 150 -2.51 -3.54 -18.21
C ALA A 150 -1.90 -4.94 -18.05
N ALA A 151 -0.59 -5.03 -17.79
CA ALA A 151 0.11 -6.28 -17.53
C ALA A 151 -0.18 -6.90 -16.15
N ASN A 152 -0.85 -6.18 -15.25
CA ASN A 152 -1.24 -6.71 -13.95
C ASN A 152 -2.39 -7.71 -14.12
N GLU A 153 -2.24 -8.91 -13.54
CA GLU A 153 -3.26 -9.97 -13.60
C GLU A 153 -4.62 -9.57 -13.02
N SER A 154 -4.64 -8.56 -12.15
CA SER A 154 -5.85 -8.03 -11.50
C SER A 154 -6.31 -6.69 -12.10
N ALA A 155 -5.81 -6.28 -13.28
CA ALA A 155 -6.06 -4.93 -13.83
C ALA A 155 -7.55 -4.62 -14.03
N ASP A 156 -8.34 -5.58 -14.54
CA ASP A 156 -9.77 -5.39 -14.73
C ASP A 156 -10.52 -5.25 -13.40
N LEU A 157 -10.17 -6.08 -12.42
CA LEU A 157 -10.72 -5.98 -11.08
C LEU A 157 -10.32 -4.66 -10.41
N ALA A 158 -9.05 -4.27 -10.54
CA ALA A 158 -8.55 -3.00 -10.03
C ALA A 158 -9.32 -1.82 -10.61
N ARG A 159 -9.55 -1.80 -11.92
CA ARG A 159 -10.30 -0.74 -12.59
C ARG A 159 -11.71 -0.57 -12.01
N VAL A 160 -12.42 -1.66 -11.78
CA VAL A 160 -13.79 -1.65 -11.24
C VAL A 160 -13.79 -1.33 -9.76
N GLN A 161 -12.96 -2.02 -8.96
CA GLN A 161 -12.99 -1.94 -7.50
C GLN A 161 -12.35 -0.67 -6.96
N MET A 162 -11.31 -0.15 -7.64
CA MET A 162 -10.54 1.03 -7.21
C MET A 162 -10.94 2.33 -7.91
N ASN A 163 -12.02 2.32 -8.68
CA ASN A 163 -12.55 3.51 -9.35
C ASN A 163 -11.49 4.31 -10.13
N ASN A 164 -10.61 3.61 -10.86
CA ASN A 164 -9.46 4.17 -11.59
C ASN A 164 -8.46 4.97 -10.74
N LEU A 165 -8.47 4.81 -9.43
CA LEU A 165 -7.51 5.43 -8.50
C LEU A 165 -6.64 4.33 -7.85
N TYR A 166 -5.54 3.99 -8.52
CA TYR A 166 -4.77 2.76 -8.26
C TYR A 166 -3.77 2.85 -7.10
N GLY A 167 -3.74 3.99 -6.40
CA GLY A 167 -2.85 4.21 -5.26
C GLY A 167 -1.44 4.65 -5.66
N ALA A 168 -0.60 4.83 -4.65
CA ALA A 168 0.73 5.40 -4.84
C ALA A 168 1.85 4.42 -4.43
N MET A 169 1.52 3.14 -4.34
CA MET A 169 2.48 2.08 -4.09
C MET A 169 2.75 1.30 -5.36
N LEU A 170 4.01 1.12 -5.71
CA LEU A 170 4.43 0.25 -6.79
C LEU A 170 5.72 -0.49 -6.42
N SER A 171 5.97 -1.61 -7.06
CA SER A 171 7.22 -2.35 -6.93
C SER A 171 7.75 -2.72 -8.29
N PHE A 172 9.05 -2.96 -8.37
CA PHE A 172 9.68 -3.40 -9.60
C PHE A 172 10.89 -4.28 -9.32
N ARG A 173 11.23 -5.12 -10.27
CA ARG A 173 12.42 -5.97 -10.23
C ARG A 173 13.47 -5.43 -11.20
N VAL A 174 14.74 -5.48 -10.78
CA VAL A 174 15.87 -5.06 -11.62
C VAL A 174 16.56 -6.26 -12.25
N LYS A 175 16.99 -6.13 -13.52
CA LYS A 175 17.62 -7.26 -14.25
C LYS A 175 18.97 -7.70 -13.69
N ASN A 176 19.68 -6.82 -13.02
CA ASN A 176 21.02 -7.09 -12.48
C ASN A 176 20.99 -7.76 -11.08
N GLY A 177 19.80 -8.24 -10.66
CA GLY A 177 19.65 -9.07 -9.46
C GLY A 177 19.78 -8.34 -8.13
N ALA A 178 19.97 -9.10 -7.06
CA ALA A 178 19.94 -8.62 -5.67
C ALA A 178 20.97 -7.51 -5.36
N VAL A 179 22.17 -7.60 -5.94
CA VAL A 179 23.23 -6.61 -5.71
C VAL A 179 22.81 -5.24 -6.23
N ALA A 180 22.28 -5.18 -7.45
CA ALA A 180 21.77 -3.96 -8.05
C ALA A 180 20.57 -3.39 -7.25
N ALA A 181 19.64 -4.24 -6.84
CA ALA A 181 18.49 -3.86 -6.02
C ALA A 181 18.90 -3.26 -4.67
N ARG A 182 19.94 -3.79 -4.03
CA ARG A 182 20.45 -3.28 -2.75
C ARG A 182 21.22 -1.95 -2.88
N ILE A 183 21.81 -1.68 -4.05
CA ILE A 183 22.60 -0.47 -4.30
C ILE A 183 21.74 0.68 -4.80
N LEU A 184 20.77 0.42 -5.67
CA LEU A 184 19.95 1.45 -6.34
C LEU A 184 19.34 2.48 -5.37
N PRO A 185 18.78 2.10 -4.19
CA PRO A 185 18.24 3.07 -3.24
C PRO A 185 19.25 4.08 -2.67
N LYS A 186 20.55 3.75 -2.74
CA LYS A 186 21.63 4.63 -2.27
C LYS A 186 22.06 5.65 -3.32
N LEU A 187 21.63 5.49 -4.56
CA LEU A 187 21.94 6.33 -5.70
C LEU A 187 20.86 7.37 -6.01
N THR A 188 19.67 7.19 -5.44
CA THR A 188 18.58 8.18 -5.55
C THR A 188 18.86 9.42 -4.71
N LYS A 189 18.31 10.56 -5.12
CA LYS A 189 18.51 11.87 -4.49
C LYS A 189 17.22 12.44 -3.92
N LEU A 190 16.09 12.19 -4.58
CA LEU A 190 14.75 12.58 -4.14
C LEU A 190 14.08 11.46 -3.38
N PHE A 191 14.10 10.24 -3.92
CA PHE A 191 13.61 9.09 -3.17
C PHE A 191 14.49 8.83 -1.95
N ARG A 192 13.90 8.86 -0.77
CA ARG A 192 14.59 8.51 0.46
C ARG A 192 14.64 7.00 0.63
N ASN A 193 15.83 6.46 0.90
CA ASN A 193 16.00 5.05 1.22
C ASN A 193 15.46 4.80 2.64
N SER A 194 14.22 4.37 2.74
CA SER A 194 13.53 4.14 4.00
C SER A 194 12.36 3.18 3.83
N THR A 195 12.01 2.51 4.92
CA THR A 195 10.77 1.73 5.04
C THR A 195 9.56 2.66 5.22
N SER A 196 8.37 2.09 5.45
CA SER A 196 7.10 2.79 5.57
C SER A 196 6.47 3.15 4.23
N LEU A 197 5.39 3.92 4.24
CA LEU A 197 4.64 4.32 3.05
C LEU A 197 3.63 5.44 3.35
N GLY A 198 3.13 6.08 2.30
CA GLY A 198 1.96 6.97 2.39
C GLY A 198 2.26 8.37 2.87
N SER A 199 3.54 8.76 2.92
CA SER A 199 3.98 10.13 3.21
C SER A 199 3.84 11.05 1.99
N THR A 200 4.01 12.36 2.22
CA THR A 200 4.18 13.38 1.17
C THR A 200 5.47 13.19 0.38
N GLU A 201 6.48 12.57 0.98
CA GLU A 201 7.80 12.31 0.42
C GLU A 201 7.86 10.91 -0.21
N SER A 202 8.57 10.81 -1.34
CA SER A 202 8.80 9.55 -2.03
C SER A 202 9.86 8.71 -1.32
N LEU A 203 9.56 7.42 -1.12
CA LEU A 203 10.45 6.45 -0.48
C LEU A 203 10.78 5.32 -1.45
N ILE A 204 12.00 4.81 -1.37
CA ILE A 204 12.45 3.60 -2.05
C ILE A 204 13.03 2.63 -1.04
N GLU A 205 12.75 1.35 -1.18
CA GLU A 205 13.18 0.32 -0.25
C GLU A 205 13.60 -0.95 -0.99
N TYR A 206 14.75 -1.50 -0.65
CA TYR A 206 15.10 -2.87 -1.02
C TYR A 206 14.32 -3.83 -0.12
N ARG A 207 13.35 -4.52 -0.71
CA ARG A 207 12.30 -5.17 0.09
C ARG A 207 12.80 -6.41 0.83
N LYS A 208 13.76 -7.15 0.28
CA LYS A 208 14.30 -8.37 0.91
C LYS A 208 14.91 -8.12 2.28
N ASP A 209 15.58 -6.98 2.49
CA ASP A 209 16.17 -6.63 3.79
C ASP A 209 15.10 -6.49 4.91
N THR A 210 13.87 -6.11 4.56
CA THR A 210 12.76 -5.99 5.51
C THR A 210 11.97 -7.29 5.69
N GLU A 211 11.77 -8.05 4.61
CA GLU A 211 11.02 -9.31 4.63
C GLU A 211 11.82 -10.46 5.25
N GLY A 212 13.16 -10.41 5.22
CA GLY A 212 14.05 -11.46 5.68
C GLY A 212 14.34 -12.52 4.61
N GLU A 213 15.39 -13.30 4.87
CA GLU A 213 15.91 -14.26 3.89
C GLU A 213 14.94 -15.40 3.56
N GLU A 214 14.13 -15.84 4.53
CA GLU A 214 13.15 -16.92 4.37
C GLU A 214 11.87 -16.49 3.65
N SER A 215 11.69 -15.20 3.39
CA SER A 215 10.54 -14.68 2.67
C SER A 215 10.54 -15.09 1.20
N SER A 216 9.36 -15.33 0.65
CA SER A 216 9.14 -15.55 -0.79
C SER A 216 9.27 -14.28 -1.64
N CYS A 217 9.63 -13.15 -1.03
CA CYS A 217 9.89 -11.90 -1.73
C CYS A 217 11.05 -12.07 -2.72
N PRO A 218 10.91 -11.67 -4.00
CA PRO A 218 12.03 -11.72 -4.95
C PRO A 218 13.26 -10.96 -4.46
N ASP A 219 14.44 -11.54 -4.64
CA ASP A 219 15.71 -10.98 -4.15
C ASP A 219 16.13 -9.68 -4.87
N ASP A 220 15.49 -9.37 -5.99
CA ASP A 220 15.76 -8.21 -6.81
C ASP A 220 14.63 -7.17 -6.76
N LEU A 221 13.72 -7.30 -5.77
CA LEU A 221 12.52 -6.45 -5.63
C LEU A 221 12.83 -5.15 -4.89
N LEU A 222 12.43 -4.06 -5.52
CA LEU A 222 12.37 -2.71 -4.95
C LEU A 222 10.91 -2.27 -4.81
N ARG A 223 10.60 -1.62 -3.69
CA ARG A 223 9.28 -1.04 -3.43
C ARG A 223 9.38 0.48 -3.39
N LEU A 224 8.48 1.17 -4.07
CA LEU A 224 8.31 2.61 -3.99
C LEU A 224 7.02 2.97 -3.24
N SER A 225 7.13 3.93 -2.35
CA SER A 225 6.00 4.72 -1.87
C SER A 225 6.11 6.10 -2.50
N VAL A 226 5.27 6.38 -3.49
CA VAL A 226 5.36 7.61 -4.27
C VAL A 226 4.67 8.75 -3.55
N GLY A 227 5.35 9.88 -3.45
CA GLY A 227 4.87 11.09 -2.81
C GLY A 227 4.23 12.09 -3.79
N ILE A 228 4.19 13.35 -3.36
CA ILE A 228 3.50 14.43 -4.08
C ILE A 228 4.45 15.37 -4.83
N GLU A 229 5.72 15.05 -4.93
CA GLU A 229 6.74 15.81 -5.67
C GLU A 229 6.35 15.96 -7.16
N ASN A 230 7.13 16.65 -7.93
CA ASN A 230 6.93 16.69 -9.38
C ASN A 230 7.25 15.31 -9.98
N GLY A 231 6.31 14.75 -10.76
CA GLY A 231 6.46 13.40 -11.34
C GLY A 231 7.63 13.26 -12.30
N LEU A 232 7.99 14.33 -13.05
CA LEU A 232 9.17 14.32 -13.92
C LEU A 232 10.47 14.32 -13.14
N ASP A 233 10.52 15.03 -12.00
CA ASP A 233 11.70 15.02 -11.15
C ASP A 233 11.92 13.64 -10.53
N LEU A 234 10.85 12.95 -10.14
CA LEU A 234 10.92 11.55 -9.65
C LEU A 234 11.43 10.60 -10.74
N ILE A 235 10.98 10.76 -11.98
CA ILE A 235 11.48 9.97 -13.12
C ILE A 235 12.97 10.26 -13.36
N ASN A 236 13.36 11.54 -13.37
CA ASN A 236 14.75 11.95 -13.57
C ASN A 236 15.67 11.43 -12.46
N ASP A 237 15.17 11.37 -11.22
CA ASP A 237 15.94 10.82 -10.09
C ASP A 237 16.19 9.32 -10.25
N LEU A 238 15.21 8.54 -10.66
CA LEU A 238 15.41 7.12 -10.96
C LEU A 238 16.30 6.91 -12.19
N ALA A 239 16.13 7.69 -13.25
CA ALA A 239 16.93 7.59 -14.46
C ALA A 239 18.42 7.82 -14.15
N GLN A 240 18.75 8.89 -13.42
CA GLN A 240 20.15 9.16 -13.02
C GLN A 240 20.70 8.07 -12.08
N ALA A 241 19.86 7.46 -11.23
CA ALA A 241 20.28 6.36 -10.36
C ALA A 241 20.59 5.10 -11.17
N PHE A 242 19.80 4.77 -12.18
CA PHE A 242 20.09 3.66 -13.12
C PHE A 242 21.37 3.92 -13.93
N ASP A 243 21.57 5.15 -14.43
CA ASP A 243 22.81 5.52 -15.13
C ASP A 243 24.05 5.39 -14.22
N ALA A 244 23.92 5.79 -12.96
CA ALA A 244 24.98 5.62 -11.98
C ALA A 244 25.26 4.15 -11.68
N LEU A 245 24.23 3.32 -11.58
CA LEU A 245 24.35 1.88 -11.36
C LEU A 245 25.09 1.19 -12.53
N GLN A 246 24.77 1.55 -13.77
CA GLN A 246 25.48 1.02 -14.97
C GLN A 246 26.97 1.35 -14.96
N LYS A 247 27.34 2.56 -14.51
CA LYS A 247 28.75 2.97 -14.40
C LYS A 247 29.54 2.15 -13.37
N LEU A 248 28.87 1.58 -12.37
CA LEU A 248 29.47 0.69 -11.39
C LEU A 248 29.76 -0.71 -11.95
N LYS A 249 29.32 -1.01 -13.21
CA LYS A 249 29.44 -2.31 -13.88
C LYS A 249 28.83 -3.47 -13.09
N ILE A 250 27.71 -3.18 -12.42
CA ILE A 250 26.91 -4.12 -11.61
C ILE A 250 25.63 -4.46 -12.37
#